data_a70d3b4817c0bd453fe9cf48ccd7275e
#
_entry.id   a70d3b4817c0bd453fe9cf48ccd7275e
#
_cell.length_a   1.000
_cell.length_b   1.000
_cell.length_c   1.000
_cell.angle_alpha   90.00
_cell.angle_beta   90.00
_cell.angle_gamma   90.00
#
_symmetry.space_group_name_H-M   'P 1'
#
loop_
_entity.id
_entity.type
_entity.pdbx_description
1 polymer ?
#
loop_
_entity_poly.entity_id
_entity_poly.type
_entity_poly.pdbx_seq_one_letter_code
_entity_poly.pdbx_strand_id
1 'polypeptide(L)'
;MNVLVRRVAAAVVALTLLAMIACDLWLGGFRAWWNRDSLTGSIVSNLLVLAVAGLIVDDVVASRQRRARAVSVAVQGLIVFGQARRACGAILNTDDKTPGSGAAEDELRTLASMLLTASPNLFDDPEARLFLGQVERFSASMIHTVDASLPAALSSDSRQRLTAEMSQLESTIQPLLARIPLEDRALLEGPSED
;
A
#
# COMPACT_ATOMS: atom_id res chain seq x y z
N MET A 1 -10.79 -6.11 -14.21
CA MET A 1 -12.17 -6.58 -14.50
C MET A 1 -13.14 -5.83 -13.59
N ASN A 2 -14.15 -5.15 -14.15
CA ASN A 2 -15.06 -4.29 -13.38
C ASN A 2 -15.83 -5.09 -12.33
N VAL A 3 -15.93 -4.55 -11.10
CA VAL A 3 -16.70 -5.13 -9.97
C VAL A 3 -18.13 -5.49 -10.39
N LEU A 4 -18.70 -4.70 -11.32
CA LEU A 4 -20.01 -4.93 -11.91
C LEU A 4 -20.07 -6.24 -12.69
N VAL A 5 -19.09 -6.50 -13.57
CA VAL A 5 -19.02 -7.74 -14.37
C VAL A 5 -18.94 -8.97 -13.47
N ARG A 6 -18.19 -8.88 -12.39
CA ARG A 6 -18.06 -9.97 -11.41
C ARG A 6 -19.35 -10.25 -10.66
N ARG A 7 -20.05 -9.19 -10.23
CA ARG A 7 -21.36 -9.31 -9.57
C ARG A 7 -22.42 -9.91 -10.50
N VAL A 8 -22.40 -9.49 -11.76
CA VAL A 8 -23.30 -10.04 -12.79
C VAL A 8 -22.99 -11.51 -13.05
N ALA A 9 -21.72 -11.89 -13.20
CA ALA A 9 -21.34 -13.28 -13.41
C ALA A 9 -21.74 -14.17 -12.22
N ALA A 10 -21.50 -13.72 -10.98
CA ALA A 10 -21.90 -14.44 -9.78
C ALA A 10 -23.43 -14.57 -9.67
N ALA A 11 -24.17 -13.51 -10.00
CA ALA A 11 -25.62 -13.54 -10.01
C ALA A 11 -26.18 -14.50 -11.07
N VAL A 12 -25.58 -14.55 -12.26
CA VAL A 12 -25.98 -15.49 -13.33
C VAL A 12 -25.73 -16.94 -12.88
N VAL A 13 -24.58 -17.24 -12.30
CA VAL A 13 -24.26 -18.58 -11.77
C VAL A 13 -25.23 -19.00 -10.66
N ALA A 14 -25.51 -18.08 -9.71
CA ALA A 14 -26.46 -18.34 -8.62
C ALA A 14 -27.90 -18.55 -9.15
N LEU A 15 -28.32 -17.78 -10.14
CA LEU A 15 -29.63 -17.88 -10.75
C LEU A 15 -29.78 -19.20 -11.54
N THR A 16 -28.73 -19.62 -12.23
CA THR A 16 -28.71 -20.90 -12.94
C THR A 16 -28.80 -22.09 -11.98
N LEU A 17 -28.06 -22.03 -10.86
CA LEU A 17 -28.12 -23.04 -9.80
C LEU A 17 -29.53 -23.11 -9.17
N LEU A 18 -30.11 -21.97 -8.85
CA LEU A 18 -31.48 -21.88 -8.31
C LEU A 18 -32.51 -22.42 -9.29
N ALA A 19 -32.38 -22.09 -10.57
CA ALA A 19 -33.27 -22.60 -11.62
C ALA A 19 -33.16 -24.13 -11.76
N MET A 20 -31.91 -24.68 -11.70
CA MET A 20 -31.72 -26.13 -11.73
C MET A 20 -32.32 -26.84 -10.52
N ILE A 21 -32.18 -26.29 -9.31
CA ILE A 21 -32.80 -26.83 -8.09
C ILE A 21 -34.34 -26.76 -8.18
N ALA A 22 -34.85 -25.63 -8.65
CA ALA A 22 -36.31 -25.47 -8.83
C ALA A 22 -36.86 -26.44 -9.86
N CYS A 23 -36.16 -26.67 -10.97
CA CYS A 23 -36.56 -27.65 -11.98
C CYS A 23 -36.51 -29.09 -11.45
N ASP A 24 -35.54 -29.43 -10.59
CA ASP A 24 -35.43 -30.76 -9.99
C ASP A 24 -36.59 -31.01 -8.98
N LEU A 25 -36.98 -29.97 -8.23
CA LEU A 25 -38.07 -30.05 -7.24
C LEU A 25 -39.49 -30.04 -7.86
N TRP A 26 -39.68 -29.30 -8.97
CA TRP A 26 -41.01 -29.09 -9.57
C TRP A 26 -41.34 -29.99 -10.74
N LEU A 27 -40.34 -30.34 -11.53
CA LEU A 27 -40.47 -31.18 -12.73
C LEU A 27 -39.78 -32.51 -12.49
N GLY A 28 -40.42 -33.46 -11.85
CA GLY A 28 -39.88 -34.79 -11.60
C GLY A 28 -39.33 -35.53 -12.83
N GLY A 29 -39.59 -35.00 -14.06
CA GLY A 29 -39.01 -35.44 -15.33
C GLY A 29 -37.60 -34.93 -15.60
N PHE A 30 -37.08 -33.89 -14.91
CA PHE A 30 -35.74 -33.32 -15.11
C PHE A 30 -34.65 -34.35 -14.75
N ARG A 31 -34.88 -35.06 -13.65
CA ARG A 31 -33.97 -36.11 -13.18
C ARG A 31 -33.92 -37.29 -14.15
N ALA A 32 -35.04 -37.65 -14.77
CA ALA A 32 -35.09 -38.69 -15.79
C ALA A 32 -34.42 -38.26 -17.11
N TRP A 33 -34.58 -36.99 -17.50
CA TRP A 33 -33.87 -36.38 -18.64
C TRP A 33 -32.39 -36.28 -18.40
N TRP A 34 -31.95 -35.77 -17.21
CA TRP A 34 -30.55 -35.65 -16.81
C TRP A 34 -29.79 -36.97 -16.83
N ASN A 35 -30.47 -38.04 -16.36
CA ASN A 35 -29.87 -39.38 -16.36
C ASN A 35 -29.87 -40.07 -17.76
N ARG A 36 -30.73 -39.62 -18.67
CA ARG A 36 -30.84 -40.19 -20.03
C ARG A 36 -29.76 -39.64 -20.96
N ASP A 37 -29.40 -38.34 -20.80
CA ASP A 37 -28.38 -37.69 -21.60
C ASP A 37 -27.13 -37.40 -20.74
N SER A 38 -26.43 -38.46 -20.33
CA SER A 38 -25.27 -38.43 -19.45
C SER A 38 -24.15 -37.46 -19.92
N LEU A 39 -23.99 -37.30 -21.24
CA LEU A 39 -23.02 -36.40 -21.85
C LEU A 39 -23.37 -34.92 -21.60
N THR A 40 -24.61 -34.53 -21.81
CA THR A 40 -25.04 -33.12 -21.62
C THR A 40 -24.99 -32.72 -20.16
N GLY A 41 -25.42 -33.62 -19.26
CA GLY A 41 -25.34 -33.39 -17.79
C GLY A 41 -23.89 -33.23 -17.33
N SER A 42 -22.98 -34.05 -17.83
CA SER A 42 -21.57 -33.97 -17.52
C SER A 42 -20.92 -32.66 -18.01
N ILE A 43 -21.22 -32.22 -19.22
CA ILE A 43 -20.71 -30.97 -19.79
C ILE A 43 -21.20 -29.76 -18.97
N VAL A 44 -22.49 -29.68 -18.66
CA VAL A 44 -23.07 -28.59 -17.89
C VAL A 44 -22.52 -28.55 -16.47
N SER A 45 -22.38 -29.72 -15.82
CA SER A 45 -21.78 -29.81 -14.47
C SER A 45 -20.32 -29.35 -14.47
N ASN A 46 -19.52 -29.79 -15.45
CA ASN A 46 -18.12 -29.37 -15.55
C ASN A 46 -17.97 -27.88 -15.85
N LEU A 47 -18.79 -27.31 -16.73
CA LEU A 47 -18.80 -25.87 -16.99
C LEU A 47 -19.17 -25.06 -15.74
N LEU A 48 -20.11 -25.55 -14.96
CA LEU A 48 -20.56 -24.91 -13.73
C LEU A 48 -19.45 -24.94 -12.65
N VAL A 49 -18.79 -26.08 -12.49
CA VAL A 49 -17.62 -26.24 -11.59
C VAL A 49 -16.50 -25.31 -12.03
N LEU A 50 -16.17 -25.24 -13.32
CA LEU A 50 -15.16 -24.34 -13.87
C LEU A 50 -15.52 -22.86 -13.62
N ALA A 51 -16.78 -22.47 -13.79
CA ALA A 51 -17.23 -21.10 -13.55
C ALA A 51 -17.11 -20.72 -12.05
N VAL A 52 -17.53 -21.61 -11.16
CA VAL A 52 -17.39 -21.40 -9.69
C VAL A 52 -15.92 -21.36 -9.28
N ALA A 53 -15.11 -22.29 -9.75
CA ALA A 53 -13.68 -22.33 -9.49
C ALA A 53 -12.99 -21.04 -10.00
N GLY A 54 -13.33 -20.58 -11.20
CA GLY A 54 -12.82 -19.33 -11.77
C GLY A 54 -13.16 -18.10 -10.91
N LEU A 55 -14.39 -18.01 -10.41
CA LEU A 55 -14.80 -16.91 -9.51
C LEU A 55 -14.03 -16.92 -8.19
N ILE A 56 -13.81 -18.10 -7.61
CA ILE A 56 -13.08 -18.25 -6.34
C ILE A 56 -11.61 -17.89 -6.56
N VAL A 57 -10.99 -18.42 -7.63
CA VAL A 57 -9.58 -18.13 -7.95
C VAL A 57 -9.39 -16.63 -8.20
N ASP A 58 -10.28 -15.99 -8.96
CA ASP A 58 -10.20 -14.57 -9.25
C ASP A 58 -10.30 -13.72 -7.98
N ASP A 59 -11.14 -14.11 -7.03
CA ASP A 59 -11.27 -13.42 -5.73
C ASP A 59 -10.02 -13.59 -4.85
N VAL A 60 -9.47 -14.78 -4.80
CA VAL A 60 -8.22 -15.07 -4.06
C VAL A 60 -7.05 -14.30 -4.67
N VAL A 61 -6.91 -14.33 -6.01
CA VAL A 61 -5.86 -13.59 -6.71
C VAL A 61 -6.00 -12.09 -6.51
N ALA A 62 -7.22 -11.54 -6.65
CA ALA A 62 -7.48 -10.12 -6.43
C ALA A 62 -7.19 -9.69 -4.99
N SER A 63 -7.51 -10.52 -4.01
CA SER A 63 -7.23 -10.24 -2.59
C SER A 63 -5.73 -10.25 -2.29
N ARG A 64 -4.99 -11.22 -2.84
CA ARG A 64 -3.53 -11.29 -2.72
C ARG A 64 -2.85 -10.09 -3.38
N GLN A 65 -3.29 -9.70 -4.57
CA GLN A 65 -2.75 -8.53 -5.27
C GLN A 65 -2.99 -7.24 -4.49
N ARG A 66 -4.17 -7.06 -3.87
CA ARG A 66 -4.44 -5.90 -3.02
C ARG A 66 -3.52 -5.86 -1.81
N ARG A 67 -3.31 -7.00 -1.14
CA ARG A 67 -2.37 -7.09 -0.01
C ARG A 67 -0.95 -6.79 -0.45
N ALA A 68 -0.48 -7.39 -1.54
CA ALA A 68 0.86 -7.14 -2.06
C ALA A 68 1.08 -5.66 -2.41
N ARG A 69 0.09 -5.00 -3.03
CA ARG A 69 0.15 -3.55 -3.30
C ARG A 69 0.18 -2.74 -2.02
N ALA A 70 -0.65 -3.06 -1.03
CA ALA A 70 -0.68 -2.35 0.26
C ALA A 70 0.67 -2.46 1.00
N VAL A 71 1.27 -3.64 1.00
CA VAL A 71 2.62 -3.86 1.59
C VAL A 71 3.68 -3.10 0.79
N SER A 72 3.64 -3.14 -0.54
CA SER A 72 4.58 -2.39 -1.39
C SER A 72 4.52 -0.87 -1.13
N VAL A 73 3.30 -0.32 -1.00
CA VAL A 73 3.09 1.10 -0.66
C VAL A 73 3.66 1.41 0.72
N ALA A 74 3.44 0.55 1.71
CA ALA A 74 3.94 0.74 3.07
C ALA A 74 5.49 0.68 3.13
N VAL A 75 6.12 -0.26 2.42
CA VAL A 75 7.59 -0.37 2.34
C VAL A 75 8.20 0.86 1.66
N GLN A 76 7.61 1.33 0.57
CA GLN A 76 8.07 2.57 -0.09
C GLN A 76 7.91 3.78 0.83
N GLY A 77 6.79 3.89 1.56
CA GLY A 77 6.60 4.92 2.57
C GLY A 77 7.66 4.87 3.67
N LEU A 78 8.03 3.67 4.13
CA LEU A 78 9.09 3.49 5.13
C LEU A 78 10.46 3.95 4.62
N ILE A 79 10.78 3.66 3.36
CA ILE A 79 12.04 4.10 2.74
C ILE A 79 12.10 5.64 2.69
N VAL A 80 11.03 6.29 2.24
CA VAL A 80 10.92 7.76 2.19
C VAL A 80 11.02 8.36 3.60
N PHE A 81 10.34 7.76 4.59
CA PHE A 81 10.41 8.17 5.99
C PHE A 81 11.82 8.06 6.55
N GLY A 82 12.51 6.92 6.31
CA GLY A 82 13.90 6.71 6.72
C GLY A 82 14.84 7.76 6.15
N GLN A 83 14.61 8.16 4.89
CA GLN A 83 15.40 9.22 4.26
C GLN A 83 15.11 10.60 4.88
N ALA A 84 13.82 10.92 5.12
CA ALA A 84 13.45 12.16 5.79
C ALA A 84 14.05 12.27 7.20
N ARG A 85 14.06 11.16 7.95
CA ARG A 85 14.70 11.07 9.27
C ARG A 85 16.20 11.29 9.20
N ARG A 86 16.90 10.71 8.20
CA ARG A 86 18.34 10.93 7.99
C ARG A 86 18.66 12.37 7.65
N ALA A 87 17.91 12.97 6.73
CA ALA A 87 18.07 14.39 6.38
C ALA A 87 17.85 15.31 7.59
N CYS A 88 16.82 15.06 8.37
CA CYS A 88 16.57 15.80 9.61
C CYS A 88 17.72 15.63 10.62
N GLY A 89 18.18 14.40 10.82
CA GLY A 89 19.32 14.09 11.70
C GLY A 89 20.61 14.78 11.26
N ALA A 90 20.89 14.82 9.95
CA ALA A 90 22.04 15.54 9.41
C ALA A 90 21.98 17.05 9.71
N ILE A 91 20.80 17.66 9.57
CA ILE A 91 20.59 19.07 9.88
C ILE A 91 20.75 19.35 11.38
N LEU A 92 20.13 18.51 12.23
CA LEU A 92 20.16 18.69 13.69
C LEU A 92 21.55 18.47 14.31
N ASN A 93 22.38 17.59 13.69
CA ASN A 93 23.72 17.25 14.16
C ASN A 93 24.82 18.14 13.55
N THR A 94 24.46 19.13 12.73
CA THR A 94 25.42 20.09 12.20
C THR A 94 25.92 20.97 13.35
N ASP A 95 27.11 20.63 13.86
CA ASP A 95 27.80 21.42 14.89
C ASP A 95 28.47 22.65 14.28
N ASP A 96 28.60 23.71 15.10
CA ASP A 96 29.10 25.04 14.79
C ASP A 96 30.54 25.06 14.17
N LYS A 97 31.22 23.92 14.12
CA LYS A 97 32.64 23.84 13.78
C LYS A 97 32.98 23.19 12.44
N THR A 98 32.04 22.59 11.78
CA THR A 98 32.27 21.99 10.46
C THR A 98 31.24 22.53 9.47
N PRO A 99 31.64 22.94 8.25
CA PRO A 99 30.69 23.27 7.20
C PRO A 99 30.00 21.98 6.73
N GLY A 100 29.07 21.51 7.58
CA GLY A 100 28.27 20.29 7.34
C GLY A 100 27.10 20.52 6.39
N SER A 101 27.02 21.68 5.72
CA SER A 101 25.95 21.99 4.77
C SER A 101 25.88 20.96 3.64
N GLY A 102 27.03 20.45 3.18
CA GLY A 102 27.08 19.49 2.07
C GLY A 102 26.36 18.17 2.36
N ALA A 103 26.54 17.60 3.56
CA ALA A 103 25.88 16.33 3.91
C ALA A 103 24.35 16.49 4.05
N ALA A 104 23.92 17.59 4.67
CA ALA A 104 22.47 17.88 4.81
C ALA A 104 21.85 18.19 3.44
N GLU A 105 22.54 18.93 2.58
CA GLU A 105 22.06 19.21 1.21
C GLU A 105 21.98 17.94 0.36
N ASP A 106 22.95 17.02 0.47
CA ASP A 106 22.94 15.75 -0.27
C ASP A 106 21.80 14.83 0.20
N GLU A 107 21.53 14.77 1.50
CA GLU A 107 20.38 14.02 2.03
C GLU A 107 19.05 14.64 1.60
N LEU A 108 18.93 15.97 1.59
CA LEU A 108 17.75 16.66 1.08
C LEU A 108 17.55 16.45 -0.42
N ARG A 109 18.62 16.50 -1.20
CA ARG A 109 18.58 16.22 -2.65
C ARG A 109 18.13 14.78 -2.92
N THR A 110 18.63 13.84 -2.12
CA THR A 110 18.23 12.44 -2.19
C THR A 110 16.75 12.28 -1.86
N LEU A 111 16.27 12.92 -0.80
CA LEU A 111 14.85 12.93 -0.44
C LEU A 111 13.97 13.51 -1.56
N ALA A 112 14.37 14.64 -2.12
CA ALA A 112 13.66 15.26 -3.24
C ALA A 112 13.60 14.34 -4.47
N SER A 113 14.72 13.67 -4.80
CA SER A 113 14.76 12.71 -5.91
C SER A 113 13.83 11.50 -5.67
N MET A 114 13.75 11.01 -4.43
CA MET A 114 12.83 9.93 -4.06
C MET A 114 11.37 10.35 -4.20
N LEU A 115 11.03 11.58 -3.80
CA LEU A 115 9.66 12.10 -3.96
C LEU A 115 9.28 12.23 -5.43
N LEU A 116 10.20 12.70 -6.28
CA LEU A 116 9.97 12.81 -7.73
C LEU A 116 9.84 11.45 -8.44
N THR A 117 10.54 10.43 -7.93
CA THR A 117 10.53 9.07 -8.49
C THR A 117 9.52 8.15 -7.78
N ALA A 118 8.74 8.70 -6.86
CA ALA A 118 7.74 7.93 -6.10
C ALA A 118 6.78 7.19 -7.05
N SER A 119 6.54 5.93 -6.73
CA SER A 119 5.68 5.08 -7.54
C SER A 119 4.26 5.66 -7.65
N PRO A 120 3.62 5.60 -8.83
CA PRO A 120 2.21 5.99 -9.00
C PRO A 120 1.27 5.35 -7.97
N ASN A 121 1.60 4.13 -7.51
CA ASN A 121 0.81 3.42 -6.51
C ASN A 121 0.72 4.15 -5.16
N LEU A 122 1.74 4.96 -4.80
CA LEU A 122 1.72 5.79 -3.60
C LEU A 122 0.69 6.92 -3.71
N PHE A 123 0.49 7.47 -4.91
CA PHE A 123 -0.48 8.54 -5.15
C PHE A 123 -1.93 8.03 -5.23
N ASP A 124 -2.13 6.75 -5.56
CA ASP A 124 -3.45 6.12 -5.63
C ASP A 124 -4.00 5.75 -4.24
N ASP A 125 -3.11 5.60 -3.24
CA ASP A 125 -3.49 5.27 -1.88
C ASP A 125 -3.73 6.56 -1.05
N PRO A 126 -4.91 6.75 -0.43
CA PRO A 126 -5.24 7.98 0.27
C PRO A 126 -4.34 8.25 1.50
N GLU A 127 -3.95 7.21 2.24
CA GLU A 127 -3.08 7.37 3.42
C GLU A 127 -1.64 7.67 3.00
N ALA A 128 -1.15 7.01 1.95
CA ALA A 128 0.17 7.29 1.39
C ALA A 128 0.24 8.71 0.81
N ARG A 129 -0.82 9.20 0.18
CA ARG A 129 -0.91 10.57 -0.33
C ARG A 129 -0.84 11.61 0.78
N LEU A 130 -1.54 11.37 1.90
CA LEU A 130 -1.46 12.24 3.07
C LEU A 130 -0.04 12.25 3.65
N PHE A 131 0.57 11.09 3.77
CA PHE A 131 1.95 10.95 4.22
C PHE A 131 2.93 11.69 3.30
N LEU A 132 2.85 11.48 1.97
CA LEU A 132 3.72 12.17 1.01
C LEU A 132 3.55 13.69 1.08
N GLY A 133 2.32 14.19 1.18
CA GLY A 133 2.08 15.62 1.35
C GLY A 133 2.69 16.18 2.64
N GLN A 134 2.75 15.39 3.70
CA GLN A 134 3.44 15.78 4.93
C GLN A 134 4.97 15.76 4.77
N VAL A 135 5.52 14.74 4.08
CA VAL A 135 6.97 14.69 3.76
C VAL A 135 7.40 15.87 2.91
N GLU A 136 6.59 16.25 1.92
CA GLU A 136 6.85 17.40 1.06
C GLU A 136 6.92 18.72 1.88
N ARG A 137 5.94 18.95 2.77
CA ARG A 137 5.95 20.10 3.67
C ARG A 137 7.17 20.10 4.59
N PHE A 138 7.49 18.95 5.16
CA PHE A 138 8.64 18.78 6.02
C PHE A 138 9.96 19.05 5.27
N SER A 139 10.09 18.53 4.04
CA SER A 139 11.23 18.81 3.17
C SER A 139 11.39 20.30 2.89
N ALA A 140 10.30 21.00 2.58
CA ALA A 140 10.32 22.45 2.38
C ALA A 140 10.75 23.22 3.66
N SER A 141 10.27 22.79 4.82
CA SER A 141 10.66 23.34 6.12
C SER A 141 12.15 23.13 6.41
N MET A 142 12.70 21.94 6.11
CA MET A 142 14.13 21.64 6.23
C MET A 142 14.98 22.52 5.32
N ILE A 143 14.60 22.66 4.04
CA ILE A 143 15.31 23.52 3.07
C ILE A 143 15.33 24.95 3.57
N HIS A 144 14.17 25.48 3.95
CA HIS A 144 14.09 26.86 4.49
C HIS A 144 14.97 27.04 5.74
N THR A 145 15.04 26.02 6.60
CA THR A 145 15.87 26.07 7.81
C THR A 145 17.36 26.07 7.48
N VAL A 146 17.78 25.26 6.50
CA VAL A 146 19.18 25.24 6.03
C VAL A 146 19.55 26.59 5.40
N ASP A 147 18.73 27.11 4.51
CA ASP A 147 18.98 28.41 3.85
C ASP A 147 19.06 29.57 4.86
N ALA A 148 18.19 29.56 5.88
CA ALA A 148 18.16 30.60 6.90
C ALA A 148 19.33 30.50 7.90
N SER A 149 19.91 29.30 8.09
CA SER A 149 21.01 29.07 9.03
C SER A 149 22.41 29.24 8.44
N LEU A 150 22.53 29.42 7.13
CA LEU A 150 23.79 29.79 6.47
C LEU A 150 24.02 31.32 6.65
N PRO A 151 24.80 31.82 7.61
CA PRO A 151 26.07 31.38 8.20
C PRO A 151 26.07 31.18 9.72
N ALA A 152 24.93 31.04 10.38
CA ALA A 152 24.82 30.97 11.82
C ALA A 152 24.37 29.57 12.30
N ALA A 153 24.69 29.23 13.56
CA ALA A 153 24.21 28.00 14.19
C ALA A 153 22.68 27.92 14.21
N LEU A 154 22.17 26.70 14.05
CA LEU A 154 20.74 26.43 14.09
C LEU A 154 20.13 26.93 15.41
N SER A 155 19.14 27.80 15.35
CA SER A 155 18.48 28.32 16.55
C SER A 155 17.76 27.19 17.31
N SER A 156 17.64 27.34 18.64
CA SER A 156 16.88 26.39 19.48
C SER A 156 15.43 26.23 19.00
N ASP A 157 14.83 27.32 18.53
CA ASP A 157 13.46 27.36 18.00
C ASP A 157 13.32 26.53 16.72
N SER A 158 14.31 26.64 15.80
CA SER A 158 14.34 25.86 14.56
C SER A 158 14.52 24.37 14.85
N ARG A 159 15.39 24.02 15.81
CA ARG A 159 15.58 22.62 16.25
C ARG A 159 14.28 22.03 16.82
N GLN A 160 13.61 22.78 17.69
CA GLN A 160 12.35 22.35 18.30
C GLN A 160 11.24 22.18 17.26
N ARG A 161 11.15 23.09 16.27
CA ARG A 161 10.19 23.00 15.17
C ARG A 161 10.42 21.76 14.33
N LEU A 162 11.66 21.51 13.86
CA LEU A 162 11.98 20.31 13.07
C LEU A 162 11.69 19.02 13.83
N THR A 163 11.98 18.99 15.13
CA THR A 163 11.66 17.82 15.96
C THR A 163 10.16 17.58 16.08
N ALA A 164 9.37 18.64 16.24
CA ALA A 164 7.91 18.53 16.30
C ALA A 164 7.31 18.08 14.96
N GLU A 165 7.80 18.64 13.85
CA GLU A 165 7.35 18.22 12.51
C GLU A 165 7.74 16.77 12.21
N MET A 166 8.92 16.31 12.64
CA MET A 166 9.34 14.91 12.53
C MET A 166 8.43 13.97 13.33
N SER A 167 8.04 14.36 14.55
CA SER A 167 7.09 13.59 15.36
C SER A 167 5.70 13.51 14.69
N GLN A 168 5.28 14.59 14.04
CA GLN A 168 4.04 14.59 13.26
C GLN A 168 4.13 13.64 12.05
N LEU A 169 5.26 13.66 11.34
CA LEU A 169 5.50 12.75 10.22
C LEU A 169 5.49 11.29 10.68
N GLU A 170 6.10 11.00 11.84
CA GLU A 170 6.09 9.68 12.46
C GLU A 170 4.67 9.20 12.78
N SER A 171 3.81 10.08 13.29
CA SER A 171 2.40 9.73 13.51
C SER A 171 1.63 9.46 12.21
N THR A 172 1.97 10.15 11.13
CA THR A 172 1.30 10.03 9.83
C THR A 172 1.69 8.74 9.09
N ILE A 173 2.87 8.19 9.33
CA ILE A 173 3.29 6.92 8.71
C ILE A 173 2.72 5.69 9.42
N GLN A 174 2.30 5.78 10.68
CA GLN A 174 1.82 4.64 11.48
C GLN A 174 0.71 3.82 10.80
N PRO A 175 -0.32 4.40 10.16
CA PRO A 175 -1.34 3.64 9.44
C PRO A 175 -0.77 2.81 8.29
N LEU A 176 0.26 3.32 7.59
CA LEU A 176 0.95 2.58 6.52
C LEU A 176 1.75 1.42 7.10
N LEU A 177 2.49 1.66 8.19
CA LEU A 177 3.27 0.62 8.86
C LEU A 177 2.38 -0.50 9.43
N ALA A 178 1.15 -0.19 9.84
CA ALA A 178 0.20 -1.20 10.31
C ALA A 178 -0.17 -2.24 9.24
N ARG A 179 0.06 -1.95 7.96
CA ARG A 179 -0.19 -2.87 6.83
C ARG A 179 0.92 -3.89 6.62
N ILE A 180 2.11 -3.64 7.19
CA ILE A 180 3.25 -4.56 7.09
C ILE A 180 3.07 -5.65 8.17
N PRO A 181 3.13 -6.94 7.81
CA PRO A 181 3.11 -8.03 8.78
C PRO A 181 4.24 -7.86 9.82
N LEU A 182 3.97 -8.24 11.07
CA LEU A 182 4.94 -8.09 12.17
C LEU A 182 6.27 -8.82 11.89
N GLU A 183 6.18 -9.97 11.22
CA GLU A 183 7.34 -10.78 10.82
C GLU A 183 8.27 -10.01 9.86
N ASP A 184 7.69 -9.25 8.94
CA ASP A 184 8.44 -8.47 7.95
C ASP A 184 8.97 -7.17 8.55
N ARG A 185 8.33 -6.62 9.59
CA ARG A 185 8.81 -5.41 10.28
C ARG A 185 10.13 -5.64 10.99
N ALA A 186 10.27 -6.77 11.70
CA ALA A 186 11.50 -7.12 12.40
C ALA A 186 12.70 -7.22 11.46
N LEU A 187 12.48 -7.60 10.20
CA LEU A 187 13.53 -7.65 9.17
C LEU A 187 13.92 -6.26 8.64
N LEU A 188 12.98 -5.31 8.66
CA LEU A 188 13.19 -3.95 8.15
C LEU A 188 13.80 -3.00 9.20
N GLU A 189 13.56 -3.27 10.48
CA GLU A 189 14.10 -2.45 11.59
C GLU A 189 15.56 -2.75 11.89
N GLY A 190 16.14 -3.83 11.33
CA GLY A 190 17.50 -4.28 11.60
C GLY A 190 17.65 -4.84 13.03
N PRO A 191 18.76 -5.56 13.32
CA PRO A 191 19.08 -5.89 14.70
C PRO A 191 19.28 -4.58 15.48
N SER A 192 18.48 -4.38 16.56
CA SER A 192 18.74 -3.30 17.51
C SER A 192 20.16 -3.48 18.01
N GLU A 193 21.05 -2.57 17.64
CA GLU A 193 22.40 -2.48 18.23
C GLU A 193 22.21 -2.10 19.70
N ASP A 194 22.19 -3.11 20.57
CA ASP A 194 22.37 -2.98 22.02
C ASP A 194 23.86 -2.76 22.35
#